data_eee075b6ee517413851ed613724c54ea
#
_entry.id   eee075b6ee517413851ed613724c54ea
#
_cell.length_a   1.000
_cell.length_b   1.000
_cell.length_c   1.000
_cell.angle_alpha   90.00
_cell.angle_beta   90.00
_cell.angle_gamma   90.00
#
_symmetry.space_group_name_H-M   'P 1'
#
loop_
_entity.id
_entity.type
_entity.pdbx_description
1 polymer ?
#
loop_
_entity_poly.entity_id
_entity_poly.type
_entity_poly.pdbx_seq_one_letter_code
_entity_poly.pdbx_strand_id
1 'polypeptide(L)'
;MKKLIILTGVIVVLASALSFISYQEDPWKVPEKYEKLTNPVPADEASIASGKELYDYFCLSCHGTDGKGSGKRAYKLNNTPTDFTLDLFQKQSDGALLYKIYSGHSDMPGFKKRIPGNQDAMDGSFGKTRI
;
A
#
# COMPACT_ATOMS: atom_id res chain seq x y z
N MET A 1 53.09 -3.17 11.26
CA MET A 1 52.45 -2.05 10.56
C MET A 1 51.52 -2.53 9.44
N LYS A 2 51.94 -3.32 8.45
CA LYS A 2 51.07 -3.79 7.34
C LYS A 2 49.80 -4.54 7.80
N LYS A 3 49.90 -5.44 8.80
CA LYS A 3 48.72 -6.18 9.33
C LYS A 3 47.71 -5.27 10.02
N LEU A 4 48.14 -4.21 10.69
CA LEU A 4 47.28 -3.25 11.36
C LEU A 4 46.51 -2.41 10.33
N ILE A 5 47.16 -2.00 9.24
CA ILE A 5 46.53 -1.26 8.14
C ILE A 5 45.46 -2.09 7.41
N ILE A 6 45.74 -3.39 7.21
CA ILE A 6 44.75 -4.30 6.58
C ILE A 6 43.54 -4.49 7.50
N LEU A 7 43.76 -4.66 8.81
CA LEU A 7 42.68 -4.84 9.77
C LEU A 7 41.78 -3.61 9.87
N THR A 8 42.35 -2.41 9.90
CA THR A 8 41.56 -1.16 9.89
C THR A 8 40.79 -0.96 8.58
N GLY A 9 41.40 -1.31 7.44
CA GLY A 9 40.72 -1.26 6.16
C GLY A 9 39.50 -2.17 6.09
N VAL A 10 39.60 -3.41 6.59
CA VAL A 10 38.49 -4.37 6.63
C VAL A 10 37.36 -3.87 7.53
N ILE A 11 37.66 -3.30 8.70
CA ILE A 11 36.66 -2.76 9.63
C ILE A 11 35.89 -1.59 8.99
N VAL A 12 36.57 -0.70 8.27
CA VAL A 12 35.94 0.44 7.60
C VAL A 12 35.01 -0.03 6.47
N VAL A 13 35.41 -1.04 5.70
CA VAL A 13 34.58 -1.61 4.63
C VAL A 13 33.35 -2.31 5.20
N LEU A 14 33.49 -3.06 6.29
CA LEU A 14 32.36 -3.70 6.96
C LEU A 14 31.40 -2.68 7.58
N ALA A 15 31.91 -1.62 8.21
CA ALA A 15 31.09 -0.55 8.77
C ALA A 15 30.32 0.22 7.69
N SER A 16 30.91 0.46 6.51
CA SER A 16 30.22 1.11 5.40
C SER A 16 29.16 0.22 4.76
N ALA A 17 29.33 -1.10 4.74
CA ALA A 17 28.32 -2.03 4.22
C ALA A 17 27.05 -2.09 5.10
N LEU A 18 27.19 -1.89 6.42
CA LEU A 18 26.05 -1.85 7.34
C LEU A 18 25.21 -0.57 7.22
N SER A 19 25.74 0.50 6.66
CA SER A 19 25.06 1.78 6.53
C SER A 19 24.03 1.82 5.37
N PHE A 20 23.96 0.81 4.53
CA PHE A 20 23.06 0.75 3.36
C PHE A 20 21.72 0.06 3.63
N ILE A 21 21.42 -0.36 4.86
CA ILE A 21 20.08 -0.78 5.21
C ILE A 21 19.25 0.48 5.46
N SER A 22 18.96 1.21 4.39
CA SER A 22 17.92 2.23 4.42
C SER A 22 16.58 1.53 4.57
N TYR A 23 16.01 1.59 5.75
CA TYR A 23 14.61 1.29 5.97
C TYR A 23 13.83 2.34 5.15
N GLN A 24 13.33 1.96 3.99
CA GLN A 24 12.36 2.80 3.28
C GLN A 24 11.07 2.75 4.08
N GLU A 25 10.90 3.74 4.97
CA GLU A 25 9.58 3.96 5.57
C GLU A 25 8.59 4.22 4.44
N ASP A 26 7.46 3.51 4.47
CA ASP A 26 6.33 3.81 3.60
C ASP A 26 5.94 5.29 3.85
N PRO A 27 6.09 6.18 2.86
CA PRO A 27 5.76 7.58 3.03
C PRO A 27 4.29 7.80 3.38
N TRP A 28 3.46 6.76 3.22
CA TRP A 28 2.05 6.77 3.53
C TRP A 28 1.77 6.15 4.91
N LYS A 29 2.01 6.92 5.93
CA LYS A 29 1.86 6.51 7.33
C LYS A 29 0.41 6.16 7.67
N VAL A 30 0.15 4.92 8.04
CA VAL A 30 -1.15 4.43 8.46
C VAL A 30 -1.26 4.54 10.00
N PRO A 31 -2.33 5.16 10.54
CA PRO A 31 -2.54 5.16 11.98
C PRO A 31 -2.78 3.74 12.52
N GLU A 32 -2.19 3.41 13.68
CA GLU A 32 -2.21 2.07 14.28
C GLU A 32 -3.62 1.47 14.44
N LYS A 33 -4.61 2.31 14.70
CA LYS A 33 -6.01 1.87 14.80
C LYS A 33 -6.54 1.20 13.53
N TYR A 34 -6.03 1.59 12.35
CA TYR A 34 -6.39 0.97 11.07
C TYR A 34 -5.60 -0.29 10.81
N GLU A 35 -4.32 -0.33 11.20
CA GLU A 35 -3.49 -1.54 11.08
C GLU A 35 -4.13 -2.76 11.77
N LYS A 36 -4.85 -2.53 12.85
CA LYS A 36 -5.50 -3.57 13.68
C LYS A 36 -6.92 -3.91 13.22
N LEU A 37 -7.46 -3.25 12.19
CA LEU A 37 -8.80 -3.56 11.72
C LEU A 37 -8.83 -4.93 11.04
N THR A 38 -9.80 -5.73 11.44
CA THR A 38 -10.08 -7.01 10.78
C THR A 38 -11.13 -6.80 9.70
N ASN A 39 -10.91 -7.36 8.53
CA ASN A 39 -11.89 -7.34 7.46
C ASN A 39 -13.08 -8.26 7.81
N PRO A 40 -14.30 -7.73 7.96
CA PRO A 40 -15.46 -8.53 8.29
C PRO A 40 -16.11 -9.19 7.07
N VAL A 41 -15.65 -8.85 5.88
CA VAL A 41 -16.21 -9.34 4.61
C VAL A 41 -15.54 -10.67 4.26
N PRO A 42 -16.30 -11.77 4.14
CA PRO A 42 -15.71 -13.04 3.72
C PRO A 42 -15.17 -12.94 2.29
N ALA A 43 -14.06 -13.62 2.02
CA ALA A 43 -13.49 -13.71 0.68
C ALA A 43 -14.24 -14.76 -0.15
N ASP A 44 -15.53 -14.56 -0.35
CA ASP A 44 -16.38 -15.40 -1.20
C ASP A 44 -16.48 -14.82 -2.63
N GLU A 45 -17.04 -15.61 -3.55
CA GLU A 45 -17.15 -15.24 -4.96
C GLU A 45 -17.95 -13.93 -5.15
N ALA A 46 -18.99 -13.73 -4.36
CA ALA A 46 -19.86 -12.55 -4.47
C ALA A 46 -19.12 -11.27 -4.02
N SER A 47 -18.37 -11.33 -2.92
CA SER A 47 -17.60 -10.20 -2.43
C SER A 47 -16.42 -9.86 -3.34
N ILE A 48 -15.75 -10.89 -3.90
CA ILE A 48 -14.67 -10.72 -4.88
C ILE A 48 -15.21 -10.07 -6.16
N ALA A 49 -16.35 -10.54 -6.67
CA ALA A 49 -16.98 -9.96 -7.87
C ALA A 49 -17.35 -8.48 -7.65
N SER A 50 -17.95 -8.16 -6.50
CA SER A 50 -18.29 -6.77 -6.15
C SER A 50 -17.04 -5.90 -6.02
N GLY A 51 -15.99 -6.41 -5.39
CA GLY A 51 -14.71 -5.71 -5.29
C GLY A 51 -14.08 -5.45 -6.66
N LYS A 52 -14.18 -6.42 -7.58
CA LYS A 52 -13.71 -6.26 -8.96
C LYS A 52 -14.48 -5.17 -9.69
N GLU A 53 -15.79 -5.10 -9.58
CA GLU A 53 -16.59 -4.04 -10.19
C GLU A 53 -16.17 -2.65 -9.70
N LEU A 54 -15.95 -2.50 -8.39
CA LEU A 54 -15.48 -1.25 -7.80
C LEU A 54 -14.06 -0.89 -8.30
N TYR A 55 -13.18 -1.88 -8.39
CA TYR A 55 -11.84 -1.70 -8.94
C TYR A 55 -11.88 -1.22 -10.40
N ASP A 56 -12.68 -1.89 -11.23
CA ASP A 56 -12.81 -1.56 -12.64
C ASP A 56 -13.34 -0.13 -12.83
N TYR A 57 -14.25 0.31 -11.97
CA TYR A 57 -14.84 1.65 -12.05
C TYR A 57 -13.93 2.75 -11.52
N PHE A 58 -13.31 2.55 -10.36
CA PHE A 58 -12.59 3.61 -9.66
C PHE A 58 -11.07 3.57 -9.80
N CYS A 59 -10.46 2.40 -9.95
CA CYS A 59 -9.02 2.17 -9.78
C CYS A 59 -8.29 1.84 -11.08
N LEU A 60 -8.94 1.06 -11.95
CA LEU A 60 -8.37 0.52 -13.18
C LEU A 60 -7.65 1.56 -14.04
N SER A 61 -8.21 2.77 -14.13
CA SER A 61 -7.68 3.82 -15.02
C SER A 61 -6.24 4.24 -14.68
N CYS A 62 -5.82 4.08 -13.43
CA CYS A 62 -4.47 4.37 -12.96
C CYS A 62 -3.69 3.10 -12.66
N HIS A 63 -4.30 2.11 -11.99
CA HIS A 63 -3.60 0.91 -11.53
C HIS A 63 -3.48 -0.20 -12.59
N GLY A 64 -4.25 -0.12 -13.70
CA GLY A 64 -4.20 -1.12 -14.78
C GLY A 64 -5.01 -2.39 -14.46
N THR A 65 -5.18 -3.25 -15.47
CA THR A 65 -5.89 -4.53 -15.34
C THR A 65 -5.11 -5.58 -14.53
N ASP A 66 -3.80 -5.40 -14.44
CA ASP A 66 -2.87 -6.29 -13.76
C ASP A 66 -2.43 -5.76 -12.37
N GLY A 67 -2.93 -4.59 -11.98
CA GLY A 67 -2.58 -3.95 -10.72
C GLY A 67 -1.14 -3.44 -10.62
N LYS A 68 -0.42 -3.33 -11.75
CA LYS A 68 1.00 -2.92 -11.77
C LYS A 68 1.22 -1.43 -12.02
N GLY A 69 0.18 -0.63 -11.93
CA GLY A 69 0.28 0.81 -12.19
C GLY A 69 0.34 1.16 -13.68
N SER A 70 -0.07 0.25 -14.56
CA SER A 70 -0.03 0.38 -16.02
C SER A 70 -1.29 1.01 -16.64
N GLY A 71 -2.16 1.60 -15.83
CA GLY A 71 -3.42 2.17 -16.30
C GLY A 71 -3.25 3.34 -17.26
N LYS A 72 -4.27 3.55 -18.11
CA LYS A 72 -4.25 4.58 -19.17
C LYS A 72 -4.03 6.01 -18.67
N ARG A 73 -4.24 6.28 -17.37
CA ARG A 73 -4.00 7.59 -16.74
C ARG A 73 -2.67 7.66 -15.99
N ALA A 74 -1.99 6.54 -15.78
CA ALA A 74 -0.73 6.49 -15.00
C ALA A 74 0.33 7.46 -15.51
N TYR A 75 0.46 7.60 -16.84
CA TYR A 75 1.47 8.49 -17.46
C TYR A 75 1.23 9.98 -17.20
N LYS A 76 0.04 10.36 -16.69
CA LYS A 76 -0.30 11.76 -16.35
C LYS A 76 -0.03 12.10 -14.90
N LEU A 77 0.36 11.13 -14.10
CA LEU A 77 0.58 11.30 -12.67
C LEU A 77 2.03 11.69 -12.40
N ASN A 78 2.26 12.44 -11.34
CA ASN A 78 3.60 12.79 -10.89
C ASN A 78 4.32 11.58 -10.27
N ASN A 79 3.54 10.65 -9.69
CA ASN A 79 4.06 9.42 -9.09
C ASN A 79 3.46 8.21 -9.79
N THR A 80 4.30 7.22 -10.07
CA THR A 80 3.84 5.93 -10.60
C THR A 80 2.96 5.23 -9.57
N PRO A 81 1.74 4.77 -9.96
CA PRO A 81 0.91 3.99 -9.06
C PRO A 81 1.61 2.73 -8.60
N THR A 82 1.41 2.37 -7.34
CA THR A 82 2.03 1.20 -6.73
C THR A 82 1.67 -0.08 -7.48
N ASP A 83 2.67 -0.94 -7.68
CA ASP A 83 2.49 -2.31 -8.16
C ASP A 83 1.97 -3.19 -7.01
N PHE A 84 0.75 -3.69 -7.14
CA PHE A 84 0.09 -4.52 -6.14
C PHE A 84 0.66 -5.93 -6.06
N THR A 85 1.46 -6.36 -7.02
CA THR A 85 2.08 -7.70 -7.00
C THR A 85 3.34 -7.77 -6.15
N LEU A 86 3.84 -6.63 -5.68
CA LEU A 86 5.03 -6.58 -4.83
C LEU A 86 4.75 -7.10 -3.43
N ASP A 87 5.71 -7.83 -2.87
CA ASP A 87 5.68 -8.37 -1.51
C ASP A 87 5.36 -7.29 -0.46
N LEU A 88 5.92 -6.10 -0.62
CA LEU A 88 5.71 -4.99 0.30
C LEU A 88 4.24 -4.53 0.31
N PHE A 89 3.57 -4.59 -0.83
CA PHE A 89 2.15 -4.29 -0.91
C PHE A 89 1.31 -5.43 -0.31
N GLN A 90 1.61 -6.68 -0.67
CA GLN A 90 0.85 -7.86 -0.27
C GLN A 90 0.92 -8.16 1.25
N LYS A 91 1.94 -7.64 1.95
CA LYS A 91 2.10 -7.79 3.41
C LYS A 91 1.33 -6.76 4.24
N GLN A 92 0.68 -5.79 3.61
CA GLN A 92 -0.13 -4.80 4.31
C GLN A 92 -1.41 -5.44 4.85
N SER A 93 -1.89 -4.93 6.00
CA SER A 93 -3.18 -5.36 6.53
C SER A 93 -4.34 -4.79 5.69
N ASP A 94 -5.48 -5.48 5.70
CA ASP A 94 -6.70 -4.99 5.02
C ASP A 94 -7.11 -3.60 5.52
N GLY A 95 -6.96 -3.36 6.83
CA GLY A 95 -7.25 -2.05 7.40
C GLY A 95 -6.29 -0.95 6.94
N ALA A 96 -5.01 -1.27 6.73
CA ALA A 96 -4.06 -0.33 6.15
C ALA A 96 -4.43 0.02 4.71
N LEU A 97 -4.77 -0.98 3.90
CA LEU A 97 -5.22 -0.78 2.52
C LEU A 97 -6.51 0.06 2.47
N LEU A 98 -7.46 -0.24 3.34
CA LEU A 98 -8.71 0.52 3.46
C LEU A 98 -8.43 1.99 3.80
N TYR A 99 -7.57 2.25 4.78
CA TYR A 99 -7.17 3.62 5.13
C TYR A 99 -6.56 4.36 3.94
N LYS A 100 -5.66 3.72 3.21
CA LYS A 100 -5.01 4.29 2.03
C LYS A 100 -6.01 4.62 0.93
N ILE A 101 -6.94 3.73 0.64
CA ILE A 101 -8.01 3.97 -0.34
C ILE A 101 -8.88 5.16 0.09
N TYR A 102 -9.22 5.25 1.37
CA TYR A 102 -10.12 6.29 1.85
C TYR A 102 -9.48 7.67 1.94
N SER A 103 -8.26 7.73 2.49
CA SER A 103 -7.55 8.99 2.68
C SER A 103 -7.04 9.57 1.36
N GLY A 104 -6.61 8.72 0.45
CA GLY A 104 -5.83 9.13 -0.70
C GLY A 104 -4.44 9.63 -0.32
N HIS A 105 -3.56 9.80 -1.29
CA HIS A 105 -2.23 10.37 -1.09
C HIS A 105 -1.67 10.84 -2.43
N SER A 106 -1.07 12.05 -2.45
CA SER A 106 -0.50 12.62 -3.66
C SER A 106 -1.51 12.59 -4.84
N ASP A 107 -1.18 11.94 -5.94
CA ASP A 107 -2.05 11.84 -7.13
C ASP A 107 -3.23 10.88 -6.94
N MET A 108 -3.20 10.00 -5.94
CA MET A 108 -4.30 9.10 -5.63
C MET A 108 -5.38 9.82 -4.81
N PRO A 109 -6.59 10.01 -5.36
CA PRO A 109 -7.67 10.66 -4.62
C PRO A 109 -8.19 9.78 -3.48
N GLY A 110 -8.72 10.41 -2.43
CA GLY A 110 -9.44 9.70 -1.38
C GLY A 110 -10.85 9.29 -1.84
N PHE A 111 -11.25 8.06 -1.51
CA PHE A 111 -12.51 7.47 -1.95
C PHE A 111 -13.59 7.38 -0.86
N LYS A 112 -13.36 7.88 0.34
CA LYS A 112 -14.30 7.82 1.46
C LYS A 112 -15.74 8.23 1.11
N LYS A 113 -15.91 9.25 0.28
CA LYS A 113 -17.22 9.76 -0.14
C LYS A 113 -17.72 9.21 -1.47
N ARG A 114 -16.92 8.40 -2.16
CA ARG A 114 -17.19 7.95 -3.53
C ARG A 114 -17.64 6.50 -3.60
N ILE A 115 -17.15 5.68 -2.68
CA ILE A 115 -17.52 4.26 -2.61
C ILE A 115 -18.71 4.15 -1.67
N PRO A 116 -19.89 3.72 -2.17
CA PRO A 116 -21.10 3.58 -1.35
C PRO A 116 -20.89 2.63 -0.17
N GLY A 117 -21.47 2.98 0.97
CA GLY A 117 -21.49 2.10 2.13
C GLY A 117 -20.28 2.14 3.05
N ASN A 118 -19.27 2.94 2.74
CA ASN A 118 -17.98 2.91 3.42
C ASN A 118 -17.75 3.98 4.48
N GLN A 119 -18.74 4.80 4.80
CA GLN A 119 -18.56 5.86 5.78
C GLN A 119 -18.36 5.30 7.19
N ASP A 120 -19.00 4.17 7.49
CA ASP A 120 -18.97 3.53 8.81
C ASP A 120 -17.66 2.74 9.05
N ALA A 121 -16.97 2.35 8.00
CA ALA A 121 -15.71 1.60 8.12
C ALA A 121 -14.55 2.43 8.69
N MET A 122 -14.58 3.75 8.52
CA MET A 122 -13.53 4.66 9.00
C MET A 122 -13.64 5.02 10.48
N ASP A 123 -14.81 4.90 11.08
CA ASP A 123 -15.02 5.13 12.52
C ASP A 123 -14.94 3.86 13.37
N GLY A 124 -14.64 2.73 12.75
CA GLY A 124 -14.46 1.44 13.41
C GLY A 124 -15.71 0.58 13.44
N SER A 125 -16.81 1.02 12.79
CA SER A 125 -18.04 0.25 12.69
C SER A 125 -18.09 -0.55 11.37
N PHE A 126 -17.19 -1.49 11.17
CA PHE A 126 -17.20 -2.42 10.02
C PHE A 126 -18.47 -3.29 9.96
N GLY A 127 -19.53 -2.94 10.63
CA GLY A 127 -20.64 -3.86 10.88
C GLY A 127 -21.67 -4.00 9.77
N LYS A 128 -21.70 -3.17 8.71
CA LYS A 128 -22.89 -3.14 7.84
C LYS A 128 -22.67 -2.91 6.35
N THR A 129 -21.45 -2.81 5.85
CA THR A 129 -21.26 -2.47 4.44
C THR A 129 -20.35 -3.44 3.71
N ARG A 130 -20.94 -4.13 2.75
CA ARG A 130 -20.23 -4.97 1.79
C ARG A 130 -19.42 -4.07 0.86
N ILE A 131 -18.14 -4.30 0.77
CA ILE A 131 -17.29 -3.84 -0.33
C ILE A 131 -17.15 -5.00 -1.27
#